data_c996038149133e803a617ac4c8b1faed
#
_entry.id   c996038149133e803a617ac4c8b1faed
#
_cell.length_a   1.000
_cell.length_b   1.000
_cell.length_c   1.000
_cell.angle_alpha   90.00
_cell.angle_beta   90.00
_cell.angle_gamma   90.00
#
_symmetry.space_group_name_H-M   'P 1'
#
loop_
_entity.id
_entity.type
_entity.pdbx_description
1 polymer ?
#
loop_
_entity_poly.entity_id
_entity_poly.type
_entity_poly.pdbx_seq_one_letter_code
_entity_poly.pdbx_strand_id
1 'polypeptide(L)'
;MKKIQSTCNLCALACNLDFYVENGKIEKVSPTVDYPVNQGFCCIKGLNLDKQQTKIKARKTPLLKDENGNMKEISWEEGFKTFAEKMTAIQEKYGKESVAFISTGQIPTEDMALLGHVGRNYMKINGDGNTRLCMATSVVAHKQSFGFDAPPYTLNDAELSDTIIFIGANPVIAHPVFWGRVRKNTTAKIITIDPRKSETAINSDIWVDIKPKADLV
;
A
#
# COMPACT_ATOMS: atom_id res chain seq x y z
N MET A 1 -6.14 3.69 29.70
CA MET A 1 -5.85 3.55 28.25
C MET A 1 -6.73 4.51 27.44
N LYS A 2 -6.16 5.24 26.50
CA LYS A 2 -6.88 6.09 25.54
C LYS A 2 -7.12 5.26 24.26
N LYS A 3 -8.36 5.26 23.76
CA LYS A 3 -8.71 4.66 22.48
C LYS A 3 -8.51 5.68 21.36
N ILE A 4 -7.76 5.33 20.31
CA ILE A 4 -7.51 6.13 19.11
C ILE A 4 -7.87 5.29 17.91
N GLN A 5 -8.67 5.84 17.00
CA GLN A 5 -8.97 5.18 15.74
C GLN A 5 -8.02 5.66 14.65
N SER A 6 -7.52 4.74 13.84
CA SER A 6 -6.68 5.05 12.70
C SER A 6 -6.78 3.98 11.60
N THR A 7 -6.32 4.33 10.42
CA THR A 7 -6.33 3.44 9.26
C THR A 7 -5.09 2.56 9.23
N CYS A 8 -5.27 1.28 8.93
CA CYS A 8 -4.18 0.35 8.65
C CYS A 8 -3.54 0.69 7.30
N ASN A 9 -2.22 0.87 7.29
CA ASN A 9 -1.45 1.26 6.11
C ASN A 9 -0.76 0.09 5.38
N LEU A 10 -1.12 -1.16 5.68
CA LEU A 10 -0.41 -2.33 5.16
C LEU A 10 -0.90 -2.81 3.79
N CYS A 11 -2.11 -2.44 3.39
CA CYS A 11 -2.63 -2.73 2.05
C CYS A 11 -3.73 -1.74 1.65
N ALA A 12 -4.12 -1.75 0.37
CA ALA A 12 -5.09 -0.82 -0.20
C ALA A 12 -6.51 -0.94 0.37
N LEU A 13 -6.82 -1.97 1.15
CA LEU A 13 -8.14 -2.12 1.77
C LEU A 13 -8.40 -1.08 2.87
N ALA A 14 -7.34 -0.52 3.47
CA ALA A 14 -7.43 0.58 4.44
C ALA A 14 -8.39 0.30 5.61
N CYS A 15 -8.29 -0.89 6.21
CA CYS A 15 -9.09 -1.25 7.39
C CYS A 15 -8.92 -0.22 8.51
N ASN A 16 -10.02 0.14 9.19
CA ASN A 16 -9.95 0.98 10.37
C ASN A 16 -9.71 0.15 11.63
N LEU A 17 -8.79 0.60 12.48
CA LEU A 17 -8.36 -0.08 13.69
C LEU A 17 -8.49 0.82 14.90
N ASP A 18 -8.84 0.21 16.03
CA ASP A 18 -8.84 0.82 17.35
C ASP A 18 -7.52 0.51 18.05
N PHE A 19 -6.75 1.54 18.31
CA PHE A 19 -5.50 1.48 19.07
C PHE A 19 -5.76 1.91 20.51
N TYR A 20 -5.39 1.07 21.46
CA TYR A 20 -5.46 1.36 22.89
C TYR A 20 -4.08 1.76 23.37
N VAL A 21 -3.93 3.03 23.72
CA VAL A 21 -2.64 3.66 24.05
C VAL A 21 -2.58 4.00 25.52
N GLU A 22 -1.47 3.65 26.15
CA GLU A 22 -1.13 4.01 27.53
C GLU A 22 0.34 4.41 27.62
N ASN A 23 0.63 5.54 28.28
CA ASN A 23 1.99 6.06 28.42
C ASN A 23 2.78 6.16 27.10
N GLY A 24 2.10 6.52 26.02
CA GLY A 24 2.71 6.65 24.68
C GLY A 24 2.99 5.32 23.96
N LYS A 25 2.55 4.19 24.51
CA LYS A 25 2.71 2.87 23.90
C LYS A 25 1.36 2.31 23.48
N ILE A 26 1.36 1.55 22.39
CA ILE A 26 0.20 0.79 21.95
C ILE A 26 0.20 -0.53 22.71
N GLU A 27 -0.79 -0.71 23.58
CA GLU A 27 -0.96 -1.92 24.41
C GLU A 27 -1.84 -2.97 23.73
N LYS A 28 -2.76 -2.52 22.86
CA LYS A 28 -3.68 -3.40 22.15
C LYS A 28 -4.13 -2.78 20.83
N VAL A 29 -4.33 -3.64 19.83
CA VAL A 29 -4.98 -3.29 18.55
C VAL A 29 -6.19 -4.18 18.37
N SER A 30 -7.31 -3.61 17.93
CA SER A 30 -8.50 -4.35 17.51
C SER A 30 -9.14 -3.73 16.28
N PRO A 31 -9.89 -4.49 15.48
CA PRO A 31 -10.64 -3.92 14.38
C PRO A 31 -11.76 -3.00 14.87
N THR A 32 -12.00 -1.90 14.18
CA THR A 32 -13.17 -1.05 14.40
C THR A 32 -14.43 -1.77 13.90
N VAL A 33 -15.42 -1.94 14.76
CA VAL A 33 -16.62 -2.77 14.48
C VAL A 33 -17.49 -2.16 13.40
N ASP A 34 -17.80 -0.87 13.51
CA ASP A 34 -18.79 -0.19 12.67
C ASP A 34 -18.18 0.46 11.42
N TYR A 35 -16.97 0.06 11.01
CA TYR A 35 -16.36 0.59 9.82
C TYR A 35 -16.73 -0.23 8.58
N PRO A 36 -17.30 0.40 7.52
CA PRO A 36 -17.95 -0.31 6.42
C PRO A 36 -17.01 -1.18 5.57
N VAL A 37 -15.73 -0.86 5.55
CA VAL A 37 -14.73 -1.61 4.76
C VAL A 37 -14.42 -2.96 5.40
N ASN A 38 -14.03 -2.95 6.66
CA ASN A 38 -13.57 -4.16 7.35
C ASN A 38 -14.59 -4.79 8.32
N GLN A 39 -15.71 -4.11 8.64
CA GLN A 39 -16.86 -4.65 9.35
C GLN A 39 -16.47 -5.46 10.60
N GLY A 40 -15.59 -4.93 11.44
CA GLY A 40 -15.11 -5.60 12.65
C GLY A 40 -14.05 -6.70 12.41
N PHE A 41 -13.55 -6.88 11.19
CA PHE A 41 -12.49 -7.84 10.87
C PHE A 41 -11.15 -7.15 10.69
N CYS A 42 -10.07 -7.89 10.93
CA CYS A 42 -8.72 -7.47 10.61
C CYS A 42 -7.84 -8.70 10.36
N CYS A 43 -6.91 -8.58 9.44
CA CYS A 43 -5.93 -9.64 9.21
C CYS A 43 -4.79 -9.59 10.24
N ILE A 44 -4.04 -10.69 10.29
CA ILE A 44 -2.92 -10.82 11.25
C ILE A 44 -1.88 -9.71 11.14
N LYS A 45 -1.69 -9.12 9.94
CA LYS A 45 -0.75 -8.01 9.74
C LYS A 45 -1.18 -6.77 10.52
N GLY A 46 -2.45 -6.36 10.38
CA GLY A 46 -3.01 -5.22 11.10
C GLY A 46 -3.07 -5.43 12.61
N LEU A 47 -3.44 -6.64 13.06
CA LEU A 47 -3.49 -6.99 14.48
C LEU A 47 -2.12 -6.96 15.18
N ASN A 48 -1.03 -7.04 14.45
CA ASN A 48 0.33 -7.01 15.00
C ASN A 48 1.08 -5.69 14.70
N LEU A 49 0.36 -4.60 14.41
CA LEU A 49 0.98 -3.28 14.19
C LEU A 49 1.73 -2.76 15.44
N ASP A 50 1.21 -3.05 16.64
CA ASP A 50 1.87 -2.78 17.91
C ASP A 50 3.27 -3.42 17.98
N LYS A 51 3.36 -4.69 17.61
CA LYS A 51 4.61 -5.45 17.61
C LYS A 51 5.61 -4.95 16.58
N GLN A 52 5.13 -4.42 15.46
CA GLN A 52 6.00 -3.80 14.47
C GLN A 52 6.66 -2.54 15.02
N GLN A 53 5.90 -1.68 15.70
CA GLN A 53 6.45 -0.46 16.30
C GLN A 53 7.43 -0.72 17.44
N THR A 54 7.24 -1.79 18.21
CA THR A 54 8.09 -2.11 19.35
C THR A 54 9.31 -2.96 18.99
N LYS A 55 9.20 -3.85 18.00
CA LYS A 55 10.27 -4.78 17.60
C LYS A 55 11.16 -4.22 16.48
N ILE A 56 10.65 -3.35 15.64
CA ILE A 56 11.49 -2.66 14.68
C ILE A 56 12.36 -1.69 15.50
N LYS A 57 13.66 -1.89 15.48
CA LYS A 57 14.65 -0.85 15.82
C LYS A 57 14.56 0.22 14.73
N ALA A 58 13.38 0.89 14.67
CA ALA A 58 13.19 2.02 13.78
C ALA A 58 14.26 3.04 14.15
N ARG A 59 15.15 3.32 13.22
CA ARG A 59 16.11 4.39 13.43
C ARG A 59 15.35 5.69 13.56
N LYS A 60 15.67 6.41 14.62
CA LYS A 60 15.04 7.71 14.91
C LYS A 60 15.84 8.87 14.33
N THR A 61 17.04 8.57 13.84
CA THR A 61 18.01 9.55 13.33
C THR A 61 18.42 9.18 11.91
N PRO A 62 18.69 10.17 11.05
CA PRO A 62 19.26 9.93 9.73
C PRO A 62 20.67 9.34 9.83
N LEU A 63 21.09 8.70 8.76
CA LEU A 63 22.46 8.22 8.61
C LEU A 63 23.14 8.91 7.44
N LEU A 64 24.37 9.32 7.64
CA LEU A 64 25.24 9.85 6.61
C LEU A 64 26.47 8.96 6.49
N LYS A 65 26.90 8.72 5.26
CA LYS A 65 28.11 7.97 4.97
C LYS A 65 29.32 8.86 5.22
N ASP A 66 30.27 8.38 6.04
CA ASP A 66 31.56 9.06 6.25
C ASP A 66 32.53 8.85 5.07
N GLU A 67 33.71 9.45 5.14
CA GLU A 67 34.74 9.36 4.09
C GLU A 67 35.27 7.92 3.90
N ASN A 68 35.16 7.09 4.92
CA ASN A 68 35.57 5.67 4.90
C ASN A 68 34.43 4.74 4.43
N GLY A 69 33.26 5.30 4.11
CA GLY A 69 32.10 4.55 3.68
C GLY A 69 31.21 3.99 4.81
N ASN A 70 31.52 4.29 6.08
CA ASN A 70 30.75 3.83 7.23
C ASN A 70 29.52 4.74 7.45
N MET A 71 28.41 4.16 7.89
CA MET A 71 27.18 4.89 8.19
C MET A 71 27.25 5.46 9.61
N LYS A 72 27.22 6.79 9.72
CA LYS A 72 27.21 7.55 10.98
C LYS A 72 25.84 8.15 11.23
N GLU A 73 25.37 8.10 12.48
CA GLU A 73 24.15 8.80 12.89
C GLU A 73 24.42 10.31 12.94
N ILE A 74 23.47 11.09 12.37
CA ILE A 74 23.49 12.54 12.35
C ILE A 74 22.15 13.07 12.87
N SER A 75 22.10 14.36 13.21
CA SER A 75 20.84 15.03 13.54
C SER A 75 19.94 15.19 12.31
N TRP A 76 18.63 15.38 12.53
CA TRP A 76 17.70 15.70 11.45
C TRP A 76 18.04 17.04 10.79
N GLU A 77 18.49 18.02 11.54
CA GLU A 77 18.91 19.32 11.02
C GLU A 77 20.10 19.17 10.05
N GLU A 78 21.12 18.43 10.46
CA GLU A 78 22.26 18.09 9.60
C GLU A 78 21.85 17.29 8.37
N GLY A 79 20.91 16.33 8.54
CA GLY A 79 20.36 15.54 7.45
C GLY A 79 19.67 16.39 6.40
N PHE A 80 18.78 17.30 6.80
CA PHE A 80 18.09 18.21 5.88
C PHE A 80 19.04 19.17 5.20
N LYS A 81 19.98 19.74 5.92
CA LYS A 81 21.00 20.62 5.38
C LYS A 81 21.83 19.91 4.30
N THR A 82 22.36 18.73 4.62
CA THR A 82 23.17 17.92 3.69
C THR A 82 22.37 17.54 2.45
N PHE A 83 21.10 17.16 2.62
CA PHE A 83 20.21 16.84 1.51
C PHE A 83 20.03 18.04 0.58
N ALA A 84 19.70 19.21 1.14
CA ALA A 84 19.46 20.43 0.38
C ALA A 84 20.74 20.87 -0.39
N GLU A 85 21.90 20.88 0.29
CA GLU A 85 23.19 21.25 -0.31
C GLU A 85 23.56 20.32 -1.47
N LYS A 86 23.48 19.00 -1.26
CA LYS A 86 23.81 18.02 -2.31
C LYS A 86 22.86 18.09 -3.50
N MET A 87 21.56 18.25 -3.22
CA MET A 87 20.56 18.38 -4.28
C MET A 87 20.81 19.64 -5.11
N THR A 88 21.03 20.78 -4.46
CA THR A 88 21.32 22.05 -5.14
C THR A 88 22.58 21.95 -5.98
N ALA A 89 23.66 21.41 -5.42
CA ALA A 89 24.93 21.25 -6.16
C ALA A 89 24.79 20.36 -7.41
N ILE A 90 23.99 19.29 -7.33
CA ILE A 90 23.70 18.42 -8.48
C ILE A 90 22.90 19.19 -9.53
N GLN A 91 21.87 19.92 -9.12
CA GLN A 91 21.02 20.70 -10.02
C GLN A 91 21.79 21.86 -10.68
N GLU A 92 22.67 22.52 -9.96
CA GLU A 92 23.56 23.57 -10.52
C GLU A 92 24.50 23.00 -11.57
N LYS A 93 25.05 21.80 -11.32
CA LYS A 93 26.02 21.16 -12.21
C LYS A 93 25.39 20.52 -13.45
N TYR A 94 24.23 19.88 -13.29
CA TYR A 94 23.66 19.02 -14.33
C TYR A 94 22.26 19.46 -14.79
N GLY A 95 21.72 20.54 -14.24
CA GLY A 95 20.38 21.04 -14.54
C GLY A 95 19.31 20.50 -13.59
N LYS A 96 18.15 21.17 -13.56
CA LYS A 96 17.05 20.86 -12.61
C LYS A 96 16.49 19.45 -12.80
N GLU A 97 16.51 18.91 -14.00
CA GLU A 97 16.00 17.57 -14.33
C GLU A 97 16.93 16.42 -13.94
N SER A 98 18.11 16.74 -13.39
CA SER A 98 19.10 15.74 -12.96
C SER A 98 18.70 15.00 -11.68
N VAL A 99 17.70 15.50 -10.95
CA VAL A 99 17.17 14.90 -9.72
C VAL A 99 15.72 14.52 -9.92
N ALA A 100 15.36 13.35 -9.47
CA ALA A 100 13.97 12.86 -9.44
C ALA A 100 13.69 12.13 -8.14
N PHE A 101 12.41 12.00 -7.78
CA PHE A 101 12.01 11.14 -6.67
C PHE A 101 11.07 10.02 -7.14
N ILE A 102 11.17 8.87 -6.49
CA ILE A 102 10.23 7.76 -6.64
C ILE A 102 9.58 7.53 -5.29
N SER A 103 8.26 7.67 -5.25
CA SER A 103 7.45 7.52 -4.05
C SER A 103 6.74 6.17 -4.01
N THR A 104 6.01 5.93 -2.96
CA THR A 104 5.13 4.77 -2.78
C THR A 104 3.67 5.20 -2.71
N GLY A 105 2.76 4.33 -3.15
CA GLY A 105 1.31 4.53 -2.99
C GLY A 105 0.79 4.18 -1.58
N GLN A 106 1.66 3.83 -0.64
CA GLN A 106 1.29 3.40 0.72
C GLN A 106 1.64 4.42 1.81
N ILE A 107 1.72 5.67 1.44
CA ILE A 107 1.81 6.79 2.38
C ILE A 107 0.45 7.51 2.47
N PRO A 108 0.16 8.22 3.57
CA PRO A 108 -1.06 9.03 3.69
C PRO A 108 -1.21 10.02 2.54
N THR A 109 -2.44 10.34 2.18
CA THR A 109 -2.76 11.28 1.09
C THR A 109 -2.13 12.65 1.33
N GLU A 110 -2.09 13.09 2.57
CA GLU A 110 -1.47 14.34 2.99
C GLU A 110 0.04 14.36 2.72
N ASP A 111 0.72 13.26 3.00
CA ASP A 111 2.16 13.12 2.73
C ASP A 111 2.44 13.08 1.22
N MET A 112 1.60 12.41 0.44
CA MET A 112 1.71 12.43 -1.04
C MET A 112 1.51 13.83 -1.60
N ALA A 113 0.51 14.56 -1.11
CA ALA A 113 0.23 15.92 -1.54
C ALA A 113 1.40 16.84 -1.20
N LEU A 114 1.93 16.74 0.03
CA LEU A 114 3.08 17.51 0.47
C LEU A 114 4.34 17.20 -0.33
N LEU A 115 4.64 15.92 -0.55
CA LEU A 115 5.79 15.49 -1.35
C LEU A 115 5.69 16.03 -2.79
N GLY A 116 4.51 15.92 -3.40
CA GLY A 116 4.25 16.44 -4.75
C GLY A 116 4.41 17.96 -4.81
N HIS A 117 3.92 18.68 -3.81
CA HIS A 117 4.03 20.13 -3.70
C HIS A 117 5.49 20.58 -3.53
N VAL A 118 6.21 19.98 -2.58
CA VAL A 118 7.62 20.28 -2.32
C VAL A 118 8.47 19.94 -3.54
N GLY A 119 8.32 18.75 -4.09
CA GLY A 119 9.08 18.29 -5.25
C GLY A 119 8.90 19.20 -6.47
N ARG A 120 7.65 19.49 -6.86
CA ARG A 120 7.37 20.27 -8.07
C ARG A 120 7.58 21.77 -7.89
N ASN A 121 7.12 22.34 -6.77
CA ASN A 121 7.08 23.80 -6.62
C ASN A 121 8.37 24.37 -6.03
N TYR A 122 9.01 23.67 -5.09
CA TYR A 122 10.24 24.15 -4.45
C TYR A 122 11.48 23.53 -5.06
N MET A 123 11.55 22.21 -5.13
CA MET A 123 12.73 21.51 -5.62
C MET A 123 12.85 21.51 -7.16
N LYS A 124 11.74 21.75 -7.87
CA LYS A 124 11.66 21.71 -9.35
C LYS A 124 12.14 20.39 -9.94
N ILE A 125 11.79 19.29 -9.28
CA ILE A 125 12.16 17.94 -9.68
C ILE A 125 10.95 17.14 -10.16
N ASN A 126 11.18 16.18 -11.02
CA ASN A 126 10.16 15.23 -11.45
C ASN A 126 10.00 14.12 -10.43
N GLY A 127 8.79 13.59 -10.32
CA GLY A 127 8.51 12.46 -9.44
C GLY A 127 7.47 11.53 -10.00
N ASP A 128 7.59 10.27 -9.63
CA ASP A 128 6.60 9.24 -9.94
C ASP A 128 6.43 8.30 -8.73
N GLY A 129 5.46 7.41 -8.79
CA GLY A 129 5.18 6.44 -7.75
C GLY A 129 5.40 5.00 -8.24
N ASN A 130 5.54 4.08 -7.28
CA ASN A 130 5.64 2.65 -7.57
C ASN A 130 4.38 2.11 -8.29
N THR A 131 3.25 2.80 -8.18
CA THR A 131 2.02 2.47 -8.91
C THR A 131 2.17 2.56 -10.43
N ARG A 132 3.14 3.32 -10.92
CA ARG A 132 3.50 3.36 -12.33
C ARG A 132 3.87 1.97 -12.87
N LEU A 133 4.61 1.19 -12.11
CA LEU A 133 5.02 -0.16 -12.48
C LEU A 133 4.00 -1.23 -12.05
N CYS A 134 3.18 -0.94 -11.04
CA CYS A 134 2.24 -1.89 -10.47
C CYS A 134 0.88 -1.90 -11.18
N MET A 135 0.28 -0.73 -11.44
CA MET A 135 -1.09 -0.65 -11.94
C MET A 135 -1.32 0.34 -13.10
N ALA A 136 -0.28 0.85 -13.74
CA ALA A 136 -0.45 1.75 -14.88
C ALA A 136 -1.27 1.11 -16.00
N THR A 137 -1.08 -0.17 -16.28
CA THR A 137 -1.87 -0.93 -17.25
C THR A 137 -3.33 -1.05 -16.85
N SER A 138 -3.63 -1.27 -15.56
CA SER A 138 -4.99 -1.30 -15.04
C SER A 138 -5.67 0.06 -15.14
N VAL A 139 -4.94 1.16 -14.87
CA VAL A 139 -5.44 2.53 -15.05
C VAL A 139 -5.86 2.78 -16.50
N VAL A 140 -5.01 2.39 -17.45
CA VAL A 140 -5.31 2.53 -18.88
C VAL A 140 -6.53 1.70 -19.24
N ALA A 141 -6.59 0.44 -18.82
CA ALA A 141 -7.72 -0.45 -19.11
C ALA A 141 -9.03 0.08 -18.51
N HIS A 142 -9.04 0.57 -17.26
CA HIS A 142 -10.22 1.18 -16.64
C HIS A 142 -10.69 2.43 -17.40
N LYS A 143 -9.76 3.32 -17.77
CA LYS A 143 -10.11 4.52 -18.54
C LYS A 143 -10.64 4.20 -19.92
N GLN A 144 -10.11 3.19 -20.58
CA GLN A 144 -10.61 2.76 -21.90
C GLN A 144 -11.98 2.09 -21.82
N SER A 145 -12.23 1.29 -20.76
CA SER A 145 -13.47 0.54 -20.59
C SER A 145 -14.60 1.36 -19.97
N PHE A 146 -14.28 2.21 -18.99
CA PHE A 146 -15.26 2.90 -18.14
C PHE A 146 -15.17 4.43 -18.19
N GLY A 147 -14.13 4.99 -18.81
CA GLY A 147 -13.92 6.44 -18.90
C GLY A 147 -13.24 7.06 -17.68
N PHE A 148 -13.01 6.33 -16.61
CA PHE A 148 -12.41 6.80 -15.35
C PHE A 148 -11.52 5.74 -14.69
N ASP A 149 -10.69 6.17 -13.76
CA ASP A 149 -9.74 5.33 -13.03
C ASP A 149 -10.28 5.02 -11.64
N ALA A 150 -11.28 4.16 -11.58
CA ALA A 150 -11.80 3.60 -10.32
C ALA A 150 -12.55 2.29 -10.60
N PRO A 151 -12.64 1.37 -9.62
CA PRO A 151 -13.53 0.23 -9.75
C PRO A 151 -14.99 0.69 -9.93
N PRO A 152 -15.74 0.14 -10.88
CA PRO A 152 -17.15 0.50 -11.09
C PRO A 152 -18.10 -0.20 -10.10
N TYR A 153 -17.57 -0.86 -9.09
CA TYR A 153 -18.28 -1.65 -8.08
C TYR A 153 -17.75 -1.37 -6.67
N THR A 154 -18.47 -1.82 -5.67
CA THR A 154 -18.12 -1.69 -4.27
C THR A 154 -17.71 -3.03 -3.65
N LEU A 155 -17.18 -3.01 -2.44
CA LEU A 155 -16.87 -4.25 -1.72
C LEU A 155 -18.12 -5.09 -1.41
N ASN A 156 -19.30 -4.46 -1.33
CA ASN A 156 -20.58 -5.16 -1.09
C ASN A 156 -20.97 -6.03 -2.28
N ASP A 157 -20.61 -5.64 -3.49
CA ASP A 157 -20.95 -6.42 -4.69
C ASP A 157 -20.37 -7.82 -4.65
N ALA A 158 -19.20 -8.00 -4.02
CA ALA A 158 -18.64 -9.34 -3.80
C ALA A 158 -19.51 -10.22 -2.87
N GLU A 159 -20.25 -9.59 -1.95
CA GLU A 159 -21.16 -10.31 -1.04
C GLU A 159 -22.50 -10.68 -1.72
N LEU A 160 -22.82 -10.07 -2.85
CA LEU A 160 -24.11 -10.18 -3.56
C LEU A 160 -24.03 -10.86 -4.92
N SER A 161 -22.83 -11.02 -5.47
CA SER A 161 -22.62 -11.56 -6.82
C SER A 161 -22.89 -13.06 -6.88
N ASP A 162 -23.50 -13.55 -7.96
CA ASP A 162 -23.68 -14.97 -8.22
C ASP A 162 -22.39 -15.65 -8.69
N THR A 163 -21.51 -14.89 -9.34
CA THR A 163 -20.22 -15.34 -9.84
C THR A 163 -19.13 -14.32 -9.58
N ILE A 164 -17.99 -14.77 -9.06
CA ILE A 164 -16.83 -13.94 -8.80
C ILE A 164 -15.63 -14.52 -9.56
N ILE A 165 -14.99 -13.70 -10.39
CA ILE A 165 -13.84 -14.12 -11.19
C ILE A 165 -12.59 -13.37 -10.70
N PHE A 166 -11.56 -14.13 -10.35
CA PHE A 166 -10.23 -13.62 -10.03
C PHE A 166 -9.27 -13.93 -11.18
N ILE A 167 -8.63 -12.89 -11.74
CA ILE A 167 -7.67 -13.04 -12.84
C ILE A 167 -6.31 -12.52 -12.36
N GLY A 168 -5.31 -13.42 -12.25
CA GLY A 168 -3.95 -13.07 -11.81
C GLY A 168 -3.91 -12.47 -10.40
N ALA A 169 -4.88 -12.76 -9.55
CA ALA A 169 -5.04 -12.14 -8.24
C ALA A 169 -5.10 -13.18 -7.12
N ASN A 170 -4.43 -12.89 -6.00
CA ASN A 170 -4.43 -13.75 -4.82
C ASN A 170 -4.92 -13.00 -3.56
N PRO A 171 -6.22 -12.66 -3.48
CA PRO A 171 -6.79 -11.92 -2.34
C PRO A 171 -6.69 -12.67 -1.01
N VAL A 172 -6.60 -13.98 -0.99
CA VAL A 172 -6.38 -14.77 0.24
C VAL A 172 -5.14 -14.25 0.99
N ILE A 173 -4.07 -13.94 0.27
CA ILE A 173 -2.81 -13.45 0.85
C ILE A 173 -2.73 -11.92 0.82
N ALA A 174 -3.03 -11.31 -0.33
CA ALA A 174 -2.85 -9.87 -0.52
C ALA A 174 -3.90 -9.03 0.23
N HIS A 175 -5.16 -9.47 0.24
CA HIS A 175 -6.30 -8.75 0.80
C HIS A 175 -7.20 -9.66 1.66
N PRO A 176 -6.70 -10.23 2.79
CA PRO A 176 -7.43 -11.27 3.53
C PRO A 176 -8.80 -10.82 4.05
N VAL A 177 -8.97 -9.54 4.40
CA VAL A 177 -10.26 -9.01 4.86
C VAL A 177 -11.27 -8.95 3.70
N PHE A 178 -10.85 -8.55 2.50
CA PHE A 178 -11.69 -8.65 1.30
C PHE A 178 -12.07 -10.10 1.01
N TRP A 179 -11.11 -11.01 1.08
CA TRP A 179 -11.38 -12.44 0.95
C TRP A 179 -12.41 -12.94 1.98
N GLY A 180 -12.32 -12.47 3.23
CA GLY A 180 -13.32 -12.74 4.26
C GLY A 180 -14.74 -12.29 3.86
N ARG A 181 -14.86 -11.16 3.16
CA ARG A 181 -16.13 -10.66 2.61
C ARG A 181 -16.64 -11.55 1.45
N VAL A 182 -15.76 -11.92 0.53
CA VAL A 182 -16.09 -12.91 -0.53
C VAL A 182 -16.65 -14.20 0.08
N ARG A 183 -16.03 -14.70 1.15
CA ARG A 183 -16.46 -15.91 1.86
C ARG A 183 -17.78 -15.81 2.62
N LYS A 184 -18.30 -14.61 2.87
CA LYS A 184 -19.67 -14.43 3.40
C LYS A 184 -20.72 -14.82 2.36
N ASN A 185 -20.40 -14.68 1.09
CA ASN A 185 -21.26 -15.11 0.00
C ASN A 185 -21.09 -16.63 -0.21
N THR A 186 -22.01 -17.39 0.37
CA THR A 186 -21.98 -18.86 0.33
C THR A 186 -22.58 -19.46 -0.94
N THR A 187 -23.17 -18.62 -1.79
CA THR A 187 -23.84 -19.05 -3.03
C THR A 187 -23.07 -18.71 -4.29
N ALA A 188 -22.15 -17.77 -4.21
CA ALA A 188 -21.32 -17.36 -5.35
C ALA A 188 -20.45 -18.50 -5.87
N LYS A 189 -20.41 -18.63 -7.19
CA LYS A 189 -19.42 -19.46 -7.89
C LYS A 189 -18.10 -18.68 -8.00
N ILE A 190 -17.02 -19.21 -7.47
CA ILE A 190 -15.71 -18.59 -7.52
C ILE A 190 -14.86 -19.23 -8.60
N ILE A 191 -14.38 -18.43 -9.55
CA ILE A 191 -13.53 -18.86 -10.66
C ILE A 191 -12.19 -18.12 -10.53
N THR A 192 -11.08 -18.85 -10.57
CA THR A 192 -9.75 -18.24 -10.62
C THR A 192 -9.03 -18.61 -11.90
N ILE A 193 -8.53 -17.59 -12.60
CA ILE A 193 -7.70 -17.72 -13.81
C ILE A 193 -6.28 -17.29 -13.41
N ASP A 194 -5.36 -18.26 -13.33
CA ASP A 194 -4.00 -18.00 -12.83
C ASP A 194 -3.06 -19.13 -13.30
N PRO A 195 -1.85 -18.82 -13.80
CA PRO A 195 -0.88 -19.83 -14.17
C PRO A 195 -0.32 -20.61 -12.97
N ARG A 196 -0.58 -20.13 -11.76
CA ARG A 196 -0.18 -20.78 -10.51
C ARG A 196 -1.43 -21.18 -9.71
N LYS A 197 -1.45 -22.37 -9.19
CA LYS A 197 -2.48 -22.81 -8.24
C LYS A 197 -2.25 -22.09 -6.89
N SER A 198 -2.63 -20.81 -6.87
CA SER A 198 -2.49 -19.92 -5.72
C SER A 198 -3.46 -20.32 -4.59
N GLU A 199 -3.31 -19.72 -3.41
CA GLU A 199 -4.23 -19.94 -2.28
C GLU A 199 -5.67 -19.56 -2.65
N THR A 200 -5.86 -18.57 -3.51
CA THR A 200 -7.19 -18.24 -4.05
C THR A 200 -7.68 -19.33 -4.99
N ALA A 201 -6.85 -19.81 -5.89
CA ALA A 201 -7.21 -20.91 -6.80
C ALA A 201 -7.56 -22.22 -6.06
N ILE A 202 -6.85 -22.52 -4.97
CA ILE A 202 -7.15 -23.69 -4.11
C ILE A 202 -8.53 -23.56 -3.45
N ASN A 203 -8.97 -22.33 -3.15
CA ASN A 203 -10.24 -22.04 -2.48
C ASN A 203 -11.37 -21.66 -3.46
N SER A 204 -11.15 -21.78 -4.77
CA SER A 204 -12.13 -21.51 -5.82
C SER A 204 -12.84 -22.78 -6.26
N ASP A 205 -14.05 -22.65 -6.80
CA ASP A 205 -14.80 -23.75 -7.39
C ASP A 205 -14.18 -24.23 -8.72
N ILE A 206 -13.63 -23.28 -9.48
CA ILE A 206 -13.00 -23.55 -10.77
C ILE A 206 -11.66 -22.82 -10.79
N TRP A 207 -10.60 -23.55 -11.12
CA TRP A 207 -9.31 -22.98 -11.46
C TRP A 207 -9.02 -23.25 -12.94
N VAL A 208 -8.84 -22.17 -13.68
CA VAL A 208 -8.42 -22.20 -15.07
C VAL A 208 -6.91 -22.02 -15.11
N ASP A 209 -6.21 -23.10 -15.37
CA ASP A 209 -4.74 -23.10 -15.51
C ASP A 209 -4.37 -22.56 -16.88
N ILE A 210 -3.74 -21.40 -16.91
CA ILE A 210 -3.24 -20.77 -18.12
C ILE A 210 -1.71 -20.82 -18.16
N LYS A 211 -1.13 -20.76 -19.35
CA LYS A 211 0.32 -20.63 -19.47
C LYS A 211 0.77 -19.26 -18.97
N PRO A 212 1.97 -19.14 -18.34
CA PRO A 212 2.53 -17.85 -17.99
C PRO A 212 2.56 -16.90 -19.19
N LYS A 213 2.11 -15.67 -18.99
CA LYS A 213 1.96 -14.61 -20.02
C LYS A 213 0.84 -14.85 -21.04
N ALA A 214 -0.09 -15.78 -20.78
CA ALA A 214 -1.25 -16.02 -21.64
C ALA A 214 -2.53 -15.34 -21.14
N ASP A 215 -2.42 -14.35 -20.25
CA ASP A 215 -3.57 -13.66 -19.66
C ASP A 215 -4.40 -12.87 -20.68
N LEU A 216 -3.83 -12.53 -21.83
CA LEU A 216 -4.47 -11.73 -22.88
C LEU A 216 -4.83 -12.54 -24.15
N VAL A 217 -4.76 -13.85 -24.12
CA VAL A 217 -4.98 -14.72 -25.28
C VAL A 217 -6.17 -15.63 -25.06
#